data_526ef9e251763061bfd04b428e7f8ff7
#
_entry.id   526ef9e251763061bfd04b428e7f8ff7
#
_cell.length_a   1.000
_cell.length_b   1.000
_cell.length_c   1.000
_cell.angle_alpha   90.00
_cell.angle_beta   90.00
_cell.angle_gamma   90.00
#
_symmetry.space_group_name_H-M   'P 1'
#
loop_
_entity.id
_entity.type
_entity.pdbx_description
1 polymer ?
#
loop_
_entity_poly.entity_id
_entity_poly.type
_entity_poly.pdbx_seq_one_letter_code
_entity_poly.pdbx_strand_id
1 'polypeptide(L)'
;MVGGGLADRAAVAITDNRPIFNYGLFVMTLTHMLTHVFTRIHTTLFPVLQVEFSLSLQQLGLIAAIPALCQAILSIPTGLLSDRLGSRLMIVVALVVATGGALLASQALTPVVLIVAVSLVYINTTIYHPAAYSFVTRLFEPRTRLKALGIHGAGGTLGVALGPISITILMGVFAFGWRQVYLFWSLPLLLGIVSVLFLRSAPKDDVGVDVAADAPKSGFAALLTSSMIMFLVYIAVRSMANAMSQSFMALYLVDDRGFSGPATSTLIGLNTLVGIAGAILGGFFAVRYGEKRWLLAILSLSYVCYALAILIPNNTAFVALYLSYGFLTFLGMAATAAIMAMLSPGKQRGLAFALFFLPGSLVGAVAPLAAASIGDVFGLVVIFYAATLLFFLSLGILKFGVRLRPST
;
A
#
# COMPACT_ATOMS: atom_id res chain seq x y z
N MET A 1 -8.78 -40.54 43.51
CA MET A 1 -8.49 -39.11 43.68
C MET A 1 -8.17 -38.52 42.32
N VAL A 2 -9.19 -38.08 41.59
CA VAL A 2 -9.05 -37.38 40.28
C VAL A 2 -10.12 -36.29 40.33
N GLY A 3 -9.74 -35.09 40.76
CA GLY A 3 -10.69 -33.99 40.96
C GLY A 3 -9.99 -32.64 41.05
N GLY A 4 -9.01 -32.34 40.14
CA GLY A 4 -8.28 -31.07 40.18
C GLY A 4 -8.08 -30.39 38.84
N GLY A 5 -8.72 -30.85 37.76
CA GLY A 5 -8.40 -30.44 36.41
C GLY A 5 -9.36 -29.50 35.69
N LEU A 6 -10.57 -29.29 36.21
CA LEU A 6 -11.62 -28.48 35.56
C LEU A 6 -11.80 -27.09 36.17
N ALA A 7 -11.51 -26.93 37.47
CA ALA A 7 -11.60 -25.61 38.13
C ALA A 7 -10.45 -24.68 37.74
N ASP A 8 -9.25 -25.20 37.51
CA ASP A 8 -8.09 -24.40 37.05
C ASP A 8 -8.20 -23.94 35.58
N ARG A 9 -8.92 -24.68 34.76
CA ARG A 9 -9.20 -24.24 33.37
C ARG A 9 -10.27 -23.17 33.25
N ALA A 10 -11.13 -23.06 34.26
CA ALA A 10 -12.16 -21.99 34.36
C ALA A 10 -11.59 -20.67 34.87
N ALA A 11 -10.53 -20.70 35.69
CA ALA A 11 -9.91 -19.50 36.26
C ALA A 11 -9.03 -18.74 35.26
N VAL A 12 -8.61 -19.34 34.12
CA VAL A 12 -7.86 -18.69 33.03
C VAL A 12 -8.78 -17.97 32.05
N ALA A 13 -10.09 -18.05 32.23
CA ALA A 13 -11.06 -17.23 31.49
C ALA A 13 -11.30 -15.88 32.19
N ILE A 14 -10.30 -15.30 32.82
CA ILE A 14 -10.33 -13.88 33.19
C ILE A 14 -10.27 -13.13 31.86
N THR A 15 -11.42 -12.66 31.45
CA THR A 15 -11.63 -11.72 30.35
C THR A 15 -10.62 -10.58 30.50
N ASP A 16 -9.56 -10.60 29.67
CA ASP A 16 -8.71 -9.42 29.54
C ASP A 16 -9.57 -8.36 28.85
N ASN A 17 -10.24 -7.56 29.68
CA ASN A 17 -11.12 -6.46 29.31
C ASN A 17 -10.32 -5.23 28.89
N ARG A 18 -9.06 -5.42 28.46
CA ARG A 18 -8.27 -4.31 27.93
C ARG A 18 -8.92 -3.83 26.66
N PRO A 19 -9.29 -2.55 26.58
CA PRO A 19 -9.92 -2.02 25.37
C PRO A 19 -8.95 -2.19 24.20
N ILE A 20 -9.47 -2.67 23.04
CA ILE A 20 -8.69 -2.77 21.79
C ILE A 20 -8.06 -1.41 21.47
N PHE A 21 -8.79 -0.32 21.72
CA PHE A 21 -8.31 1.03 21.56
C PHE A 21 -7.50 1.45 22.80
N ASN A 22 -6.20 1.35 22.67
CA ASN A 22 -5.24 1.83 23.67
C ASN A 22 -4.25 2.80 23.00
N TYR A 23 -3.49 3.52 23.84
CA TYR A 23 -2.50 4.50 23.37
C TYR A 23 -1.52 3.90 22.34
N GLY A 24 -1.07 2.66 22.57
CA GLY A 24 -0.14 1.98 21.65
C GLY A 24 -0.72 1.77 20.26
N LEU A 25 -1.97 1.27 20.14
CA LEU A 25 -2.63 1.10 18.86
C LEU A 25 -2.93 2.44 18.18
N PHE A 26 -3.35 3.44 18.96
CA PHE A 26 -3.58 4.79 18.45
C PHE A 26 -2.31 5.35 17.79
N VAL A 27 -1.18 5.36 18.52
CA VAL A 27 0.10 5.87 18.01
C VAL A 27 0.56 5.07 16.79
N MET A 28 0.44 3.74 16.81
CA MET A 28 0.83 2.90 15.69
C MET A 28 -0.06 3.14 14.46
N THR A 29 -1.35 3.37 14.64
CA THR A 29 -2.27 3.69 13.54
C THR A 29 -2.01 5.09 12.98
N LEU A 30 -1.78 6.07 13.87
CA LEU A 30 -1.43 7.44 13.48
C LEU A 30 -0.12 7.48 12.70
N THR A 31 0.94 6.85 13.21
CA THR A 31 2.24 6.84 12.54
C THR A 31 2.21 6.08 11.22
N HIS A 32 1.38 5.04 11.09
CA HIS A 32 1.14 4.36 9.82
C HIS A 32 0.44 5.27 8.80
N MET A 33 -0.56 6.02 9.24
CA MET A 33 -1.20 7.04 8.42
C MET A 33 -0.17 8.07 7.93
N LEU A 34 0.65 8.62 8.83
CA LEU A 34 1.68 9.61 8.51
C LEU A 34 2.72 9.07 7.53
N THR A 35 3.15 7.82 7.70
CA THR A 35 4.07 7.13 6.77
C THR A 35 3.48 7.08 5.35
N HIS A 36 2.18 6.87 5.20
CA HIS A 36 1.54 6.71 3.90
C HIS A 36 0.99 7.98 3.26
N VAL A 37 0.90 9.10 3.98
CA VAL A 37 0.45 10.38 3.42
C VAL A 37 1.23 10.76 2.16
N PHE A 38 2.53 10.54 2.16
CA PHE A 38 3.41 10.93 1.06
C PHE A 38 3.35 10.01 -0.17
N THR A 39 2.73 8.85 -0.05
CA THR A 39 2.74 7.81 -1.11
C THR A 39 2.31 8.33 -2.47
N ARG A 40 1.36 9.27 -2.51
CA ARG A 40 0.82 9.83 -3.75
C ARG A 40 1.03 11.34 -3.93
N ILE A 41 1.61 12.04 -2.98
CA ILE A 41 1.80 13.50 -3.08
C ILE A 41 2.60 13.85 -4.33
N HIS A 42 3.76 13.25 -4.54
CA HIS A 42 4.63 13.58 -5.67
C HIS A 42 3.98 13.35 -7.03
N THR A 43 3.30 12.21 -7.23
CA THR A 43 2.61 11.91 -8.51
C THR A 43 1.36 12.76 -8.71
N THR A 44 0.66 13.14 -7.63
CA THR A 44 -0.47 14.07 -7.70
C THR A 44 -0.02 15.49 -8.07
N LEU A 45 1.22 15.84 -7.71
CA LEU A 45 1.82 17.14 -8.05
C LEU A 45 2.47 17.18 -9.45
N PHE A 46 2.48 16.09 -10.22
CA PHE A 46 3.12 16.05 -11.55
C PHE A 46 2.74 17.21 -12.47
N PRO A 47 1.46 17.64 -12.58
CA PRO A 47 1.12 18.79 -13.42
C PRO A 47 1.86 20.08 -12.99
N VAL A 48 2.00 20.31 -11.70
CA VAL A 48 2.72 21.49 -11.16
C VAL A 48 4.23 21.35 -11.37
N LEU A 49 4.77 20.16 -11.08
CA LEU A 49 6.22 19.89 -11.20
C LEU A 49 6.67 19.91 -12.68
N GLN A 50 5.83 19.44 -13.58
CA GLN A 50 6.10 19.47 -15.00
C GLN A 50 6.28 20.90 -15.51
N VAL A 51 5.37 21.80 -15.13
CA VAL A 51 5.45 23.19 -15.52
C VAL A 51 6.65 23.90 -14.88
N GLU A 52 6.82 23.74 -13.57
CA GLU A 52 7.87 24.46 -12.83
C GLU A 52 9.29 24.08 -13.28
N PHE A 53 9.53 22.80 -13.50
CA PHE A 53 10.85 22.29 -13.88
C PHE A 53 10.99 21.98 -15.37
N SER A 54 9.96 22.27 -16.20
CA SER A 54 9.92 21.97 -17.64
C SER A 54 10.24 20.50 -17.94
N LEU A 55 9.58 19.56 -17.24
CA LEU A 55 9.89 18.13 -17.27
C LEU A 55 9.22 17.41 -18.43
N SER A 56 9.95 16.49 -19.07
CA SER A 56 9.38 15.48 -19.96
C SER A 56 8.65 14.38 -19.18
N LEU A 57 7.83 13.57 -19.87
CA LEU A 57 7.19 12.41 -19.24
C LEU A 57 8.21 11.42 -18.69
N GLN A 58 9.36 11.23 -19.38
CA GLN A 58 10.46 10.39 -18.90
C GLN A 58 11.04 10.89 -17.57
N GLN A 59 11.22 12.19 -17.42
CA GLN A 59 11.73 12.77 -16.17
C GLN A 59 10.71 12.63 -15.03
N LEU A 60 9.41 12.78 -15.31
CA LEU A 60 8.34 12.47 -14.37
C LEU A 60 8.33 10.98 -14.01
N GLY A 61 8.54 10.11 -15.00
CA GLY A 61 8.70 8.67 -14.79
C GLY A 61 9.86 8.34 -13.87
N LEU A 62 11.00 9.03 -13.97
CA LEU A 62 12.14 8.87 -13.06
C LEU A 62 11.83 9.32 -11.63
N ILE A 63 11.08 10.42 -11.48
CA ILE A 63 10.64 10.90 -10.16
C ILE A 63 9.75 9.85 -9.44
N ALA A 64 8.97 9.07 -10.19
CA ALA A 64 8.17 7.98 -9.62
C ALA A 64 8.97 6.68 -9.45
N ALA A 65 9.84 6.32 -10.39
CA ALA A 65 10.55 5.04 -10.46
C ALA A 65 11.70 4.93 -9.45
N ILE A 66 12.55 5.97 -9.34
CA ILE A 66 13.75 5.92 -8.50
C ILE A 66 13.40 5.71 -7.02
N PRO A 67 12.42 6.42 -6.40
CA PRO A 67 12.01 6.15 -5.04
C PRO A 67 11.52 4.71 -4.82
N ALA A 68 10.73 4.17 -5.75
CA ALA A 68 10.24 2.80 -5.69
C ALA A 68 11.39 1.77 -5.80
N LEU A 69 12.40 2.05 -6.63
CA LEU A 69 13.61 1.23 -6.74
C LEU A 69 14.42 1.25 -5.44
N CYS A 70 14.65 2.42 -4.84
CA CYS A 70 15.32 2.56 -3.55
C CYS A 70 14.59 1.75 -2.46
N GLN A 71 13.25 1.83 -2.44
CA GLN A 71 12.42 1.05 -1.52
C GLN A 71 12.62 -0.45 -1.74
N ALA A 72 12.59 -0.94 -2.98
CA ALA A 72 12.75 -2.36 -3.30
C ALA A 72 14.12 -2.89 -2.87
N ILE A 73 15.20 -2.17 -3.18
CA ILE A 73 16.58 -2.56 -2.85
C ILE A 73 16.79 -2.62 -1.33
N LEU A 74 16.25 -1.65 -0.60
CA LEU A 74 16.46 -1.55 0.85
C LEU A 74 15.49 -2.41 1.67
N SER A 75 14.51 -3.08 1.06
CA SER A 75 13.53 -3.89 1.78
C SER A 75 14.15 -5.03 2.59
N ILE A 76 15.12 -5.74 2.04
CA ILE A 76 15.82 -6.85 2.72
C ILE A 76 16.76 -6.34 3.82
N PRO A 77 17.69 -5.40 3.55
CA PRO A 77 18.57 -4.85 4.58
C PRO A 77 17.83 -4.27 5.79
N THR A 78 16.74 -3.54 5.56
CA THR A 78 15.97 -2.92 6.66
C THR A 78 15.20 -3.94 7.50
N GLY A 79 14.71 -5.02 6.88
CA GLY A 79 14.12 -6.14 7.61
C GLY A 79 15.11 -6.77 8.59
N LEU A 80 16.30 -7.11 8.11
CA LEU A 80 17.38 -7.67 8.94
C LEU A 80 17.84 -6.72 10.06
N LEU A 81 17.85 -5.42 9.78
CA LEU A 81 18.22 -4.41 10.77
C LEU A 81 17.14 -4.26 11.86
N SER A 82 15.87 -4.38 11.47
CA SER A 82 14.73 -4.31 12.41
C SER A 82 14.81 -5.41 13.48
N ASP A 83 15.23 -6.61 13.10
CA ASP A 83 15.38 -7.74 14.03
C ASP A 83 16.47 -7.49 15.08
N ARG A 84 17.51 -6.72 14.73
CA ARG A 84 18.65 -6.43 15.61
C ARG A 84 18.43 -5.23 16.52
N LEU A 85 17.88 -4.14 15.99
CA LEU A 85 17.78 -2.85 16.70
C LEU A 85 16.50 -2.69 17.53
N GLY A 86 15.51 -3.54 17.29
CA GLY A 86 14.22 -3.50 17.97
C GLY A 86 13.23 -2.51 17.35
N SER A 87 11.96 -2.88 17.42
CA SER A 87 10.87 -2.24 16.67
C SER A 87 10.70 -0.76 16.99
N ARG A 88 10.77 -0.36 18.27
CA ARG A 88 10.55 1.05 18.66
C ARG A 88 11.60 1.97 18.05
N LEU A 89 12.87 1.61 18.12
CA LEU A 89 13.96 2.42 17.54
C LEU A 89 13.80 2.51 16.01
N MET A 90 13.49 1.40 15.35
CA MET A 90 13.30 1.39 13.90
C MET A 90 12.11 2.24 13.45
N ILE A 91 11.01 2.29 14.22
CA ILE A 91 9.88 3.18 13.95
C ILE A 91 10.32 4.66 14.06
N VAL A 92 11.07 5.01 15.11
CA VAL A 92 11.63 6.37 15.25
C VAL A 92 12.54 6.72 14.08
N VAL A 93 13.47 5.84 13.71
CA VAL A 93 14.37 6.03 12.56
C VAL A 93 13.57 6.24 11.27
N ALA A 94 12.54 5.43 11.04
CA ALA A 94 11.68 5.57 9.88
C ALA A 94 11.03 6.96 9.82
N LEU A 95 10.43 7.42 10.91
CA LEU A 95 9.79 8.73 10.98
C LEU A 95 10.80 9.88 10.85
N VAL A 96 12.01 9.76 11.39
CA VAL A 96 13.10 10.73 11.21
C VAL A 96 13.51 10.82 9.74
N VAL A 97 13.67 9.67 9.06
CA VAL A 97 13.98 9.61 7.62
C VAL A 97 12.86 10.25 6.80
N ALA A 98 11.58 9.97 7.13
CA ALA A 98 10.45 10.61 6.47
C ALA A 98 10.43 12.15 6.68
N THR A 99 10.67 12.59 7.91
CA THR A 99 10.74 14.02 8.24
C THR A 99 11.88 14.71 7.48
N GLY A 100 13.07 14.11 7.45
CA GLY A 100 14.20 14.60 6.67
C GLY A 100 13.88 14.69 5.18
N GLY A 101 13.23 13.64 4.62
CA GLY A 101 12.76 13.66 3.25
C GLY A 101 11.72 14.75 2.97
N ALA A 102 10.73 14.93 3.86
CA ALA A 102 9.73 15.99 3.72
C ALA A 102 10.34 17.40 3.80
N LEU A 103 11.25 17.63 4.74
CA LEU A 103 11.98 18.91 4.86
C LEU A 103 12.85 19.17 3.62
N LEU A 104 13.54 18.16 3.11
CA LEU A 104 14.34 18.28 1.89
C LEU A 104 13.46 18.57 0.67
N ALA A 105 12.30 17.92 0.54
CA ALA A 105 11.34 18.18 -0.53
C ALA A 105 10.80 19.62 -0.47
N SER A 106 10.57 20.14 0.74
CA SER A 106 10.13 21.52 0.94
C SER A 106 11.16 22.58 0.51
N GLN A 107 12.42 22.18 0.32
CA GLN A 107 13.52 23.05 -0.13
C GLN A 107 14.01 22.67 -1.54
N ALA A 108 13.34 21.76 -2.23
CA ALA A 108 13.81 21.25 -3.51
C ALA A 108 13.73 22.32 -4.62
N LEU A 109 14.89 22.77 -5.11
CA LEU A 109 15.01 23.72 -6.21
C LEU A 109 15.28 23.02 -7.56
N THR A 110 15.55 21.73 -7.54
CA THR A 110 15.82 20.92 -8.75
C THR A 110 15.10 19.57 -8.67
N PRO A 111 14.80 18.95 -9.82
CA PRO A 111 14.20 17.61 -9.86
C PRO A 111 15.04 16.54 -9.14
N VAL A 112 16.37 16.67 -9.19
CA VAL A 112 17.30 15.73 -8.53
C VAL A 112 17.12 15.77 -7.01
N VAL A 113 17.08 16.96 -6.42
CA VAL A 113 16.83 17.12 -4.98
C VAL A 113 15.46 16.57 -4.59
N LEU A 114 14.44 16.79 -5.41
CA LEU A 114 13.11 16.21 -5.21
C LEU A 114 13.13 14.66 -5.25
N ILE A 115 13.84 14.07 -6.22
CA ILE A 115 13.99 12.61 -6.31
C ILE A 115 14.64 12.05 -5.05
N VAL A 116 15.72 12.66 -4.57
CA VAL A 116 16.38 12.25 -3.31
C VAL A 116 15.44 12.36 -2.13
N ALA A 117 14.73 13.47 -2.02
CA ALA A 117 13.75 13.72 -0.96
C ALA A 117 12.61 12.68 -0.94
N VAL A 118 12.00 12.42 -2.10
CA VAL A 118 10.94 11.43 -2.23
C VAL A 118 11.49 10.01 -1.99
N SER A 119 12.74 9.73 -2.38
CA SER A 119 13.38 8.44 -2.10
C SER A 119 13.53 8.21 -0.60
N LEU A 120 13.91 9.22 0.19
CA LEU A 120 13.95 9.12 1.66
C LEU A 120 12.56 8.81 2.23
N VAL A 121 11.53 9.46 1.72
CA VAL A 121 10.14 9.19 2.13
C VAL A 121 9.72 7.75 1.79
N TYR A 122 10.15 7.20 0.66
CA TYR A 122 9.86 5.80 0.30
C TYR A 122 10.65 4.81 1.15
N ILE A 123 11.92 5.10 1.44
CA ILE A 123 12.77 4.30 2.32
C ILE A 123 12.16 4.22 3.74
N ASN A 124 11.55 5.31 4.23
CA ASN A 124 10.82 5.28 5.49
C ASN A 124 9.81 4.13 5.56
N THR A 125 9.02 3.90 4.51
CA THR A 125 8.00 2.83 4.52
C THR A 125 8.63 1.45 4.66
N THR A 126 9.79 1.23 4.07
CA THR A 126 10.56 -0.02 4.14
C THR A 126 11.10 -0.29 5.54
N ILE A 127 11.56 0.77 6.23
CA ILE A 127 12.02 0.68 7.62
C ILE A 127 10.84 0.49 8.57
N TYR A 128 9.74 1.20 8.34
CA TYR A 128 8.58 1.26 9.21
C TYR A 128 7.83 -0.07 9.29
N HIS A 129 7.50 -0.68 8.15
CA HIS A 129 6.56 -1.81 8.12
C HIS A 129 6.99 -3.01 8.94
N PRO A 130 8.21 -3.59 8.80
CA PRO A 130 8.60 -4.75 9.61
C PRO A 130 8.56 -4.45 11.11
N ALA A 131 9.05 -3.26 11.48
CA ALA A 131 9.09 -2.81 12.86
C ALA A 131 7.68 -2.60 13.43
N ALA A 132 6.79 -1.95 12.68
CA ALA A 132 5.44 -1.65 13.10
C ALA A 132 4.58 -2.91 13.26
N TYR A 133 4.63 -3.83 12.29
CA TYR A 133 3.92 -5.10 12.40
C TYR A 133 4.42 -5.94 13.59
N SER A 134 5.74 -6.01 13.77
CA SER A 134 6.34 -6.68 14.92
C SER A 134 5.90 -6.05 16.24
N PHE A 135 5.85 -4.71 16.32
CA PHE A 135 5.42 -3.99 17.52
C PHE A 135 3.93 -4.24 17.82
N VAL A 136 3.04 -4.07 16.83
CA VAL A 136 1.59 -4.28 17.00
C VAL A 136 1.28 -5.72 17.38
N THR A 137 1.93 -6.70 16.75
CA THR A 137 1.70 -8.13 17.08
C THR A 137 2.07 -8.49 18.51
N ARG A 138 3.02 -7.78 19.12
CA ARG A 138 3.44 -7.97 20.53
C ARG A 138 2.56 -7.21 21.54
N LEU A 139 1.84 -6.19 21.08
CA LEU A 139 0.92 -5.44 21.94
C LEU A 139 -0.38 -6.18 22.23
N PHE A 140 -0.76 -7.16 21.41
CA PHE A 140 -2.06 -7.80 21.46
C PHE A 140 -1.96 -9.32 21.48
N GLU A 141 -2.87 -9.94 22.25
CA GLU A 141 -3.04 -11.38 22.29
C GLU A 141 -3.52 -11.95 20.96
N PRO A 142 -3.27 -13.24 20.66
CA PRO A 142 -3.64 -13.87 19.39
C PRO A 142 -5.10 -13.65 18.96
N ARG A 143 -6.05 -13.59 19.91
CA ARG A 143 -7.49 -13.40 19.64
C ARG A 143 -7.84 -12.00 19.14
N THR A 144 -7.14 -10.95 19.60
CA THR A 144 -7.40 -9.54 19.27
C THR A 144 -6.42 -8.99 18.23
N ARG A 145 -5.31 -9.68 18.00
CA ARG A 145 -4.22 -9.27 17.11
C ARG A 145 -4.68 -8.94 15.69
N LEU A 146 -5.54 -9.78 15.11
CA LEU A 146 -6.06 -9.54 13.74
C LEU A 146 -6.89 -8.26 13.65
N LYS A 147 -7.70 -7.96 14.68
CA LYS A 147 -8.46 -6.71 14.73
C LYS A 147 -7.55 -5.49 14.86
N ALA A 148 -6.52 -5.58 15.73
CA ALA A 148 -5.54 -4.51 15.89
C ALA A 148 -4.75 -4.25 14.60
N LEU A 149 -4.29 -5.30 13.90
CA LEU A 149 -3.64 -5.20 12.61
C LEU A 149 -4.57 -4.61 11.53
N GLY A 150 -5.86 -4.93 11.58
CA GLY A 150 -6.86 -4.35 10.68
C GLY A 150 -7.02 -2.83 10.90
N ILE A 151 -7.09 -2.38 12.16
CA ILE A 151 -7.17 -0.95 12.51
C ILE A 151 -5.88 -0.23 12.09
N HIS A 152 -4.73 -0.81 12.41
CA HIS A 152 -3.43 -0.30 11.99
C HIS A 152 -3.34 -0.18 10.46
N GLY A 153 -3.77 -1.20 9.72
CA GLY A 153 -3.79 -1.19 8.24
C GLY A 153 -4.73 -0.13 7.67
N ALA A 154 -5.90 0.08 8.28
CA ALA A 154 -6.83 1.13 7.88
C ALA A 154 -6.20 2.53 8.01
N GLY A 155 -5.35 2.76 9.03
CA GLY A 155 -4.56 3.99 9.17
C GLY A 155 -3.70 4.24 7.93
N GLY A 156 -2.96 3.24 7.43
CA GLY A 156 -2.15 3.37 6.23
C GLY A 156 -2.98 3.73 4.99
N THR A 157 -4.11 3.06 4.78
CA THR A 157 -5.02 3.38 3.66
C THR A 157 -5.57 4.80 3.76
N LEU A 158 -5.93 5.24 4.98
CA LEU A 158 -6.36 6.61 5.22
C LEU A 158 -5.25 7.62 4.86
N GLY A 159 -3.99 7.32 5.21
CA GLY A 159 -2.84 8.15 4.83
C GLY A 159 -2.71 8.32 3.31
N VAL A 160 -2.84 7.23 2.55
CA VAL A 160 -2.80 7.27 1.07
C VAL A 160 -3.90 8.17 0.50
N ALA A 161 -5.09 8.22 1.12
CA ALA A 161 -6.18 9.09 0.70
C ALA A 161 -5.94 10.55 1.11
N LEU A 162 -5.47 10.77 2.34
CA LEU A 162 -5.28 12.12 2.90
C LEU A 162 -4.17 12.90 2.20
N GLY A 163 -3.14 12.24 1.67
CA GLY A 163 -2.07 12.91 0.93
C GLY A 163 -2.62 13.79 -0.20
N PRO A 164 -3.28 13.23 -1.22
CA PRO A 164 -3.91 14.02 -2.29
C PRO A 164 -4.98 14.99 -1.80
N ILE A 165 -5.85 14.58 -0.86
CA ILE A 165 -6.89 15.48 -0.31
C ILE A 165 -6.26 16.71 0.36
N SER A 166 -5.14 16.54 1.04
CA SER A 166 -4.44 17.66 1.67
C SER A 166 -3.90 18.67 0.66
N ILE A 167 -3.51 18.24 -0.54
CA ILE A 167 -3.12 19.15 -1.64
C ILE A 167 -4.29 20.07 -2.00
N THR A 168 -5.50 19.52 -2.09
CA THR A 168 -6.70 20.33 -2.36
C THR A 168 -6.90 21.42 -1.31
N ILE A 169 -6.75 21.07 -0.03
CA ILE A 169 -6.95 22.00 1.08
C ILE A 169 -5.80 23.02 1.13
N LEU A 170 -4.57 22.55 1.13
CA LEU A 170 -3.41 23.41 1.33
C LEU A 170 -3.15 24.31 0.11
N MET A 171 -3.19 23.76 -1.10
CA MET A 171 -2.97 24.56 -2.31
C MET A 171 -4.22 25.23 -2.82
N GLY A 172 -5.39 24.56 -2.78
CA GLY A 172 -6.63 25.08 -3.33
C GLY A 172 -7.35 26.09 -2.42
N VAL A 173 -7.31 25.91 -1.10
CA VAL A 173 -8.00 26.80 -0.13
C VAL A 173 -7.01 27.79 0.49
N PHE A 174 -5.85 27.32 0.97
CA PHE A 174 -4.86 28.17 1.63
C PHE A 174 -3.82 28.78 0.69
N ALA A 175 -3.90 28.49 -0.60
CA ALA A 175 -2.97 28.99 -1.62
C ALA A 175 -1.49 28.69 -1.33
N PHE A 176 -1.19 27.59 -0.65
CA PHE A 176 0.17 27.15 -0.41
C PHE A 176 0.84 26.69 -1.71
N GLY A 177 2.15 26.89 -1.82
CA GLY A 177 2.92 26.21 -2.85
C GLY A 177 3.11 24.71 -2.53
N TRP A 178 3.46 23.90 -3.52
CA TRP A 178 3.66 22.47 -3.33
C TRP A 178 4.77 22.14 -2.32
N ARG A 179 5.80 22.97 -2.19
CA ARG A 179 6.86 22.84 -1.18
C ARG A 179 6.30 22.97 0.23
N GLN A 180 5.33 23.86 0.42
CA GLN A 180 4.69 24.07 1.71
C GLN A 180 3.79 22.90 2.11
N VAL A 181 3.28 22.10 1.13
CA VAL A 181 2.58 20.83 1.42
C VAL A 181 3.53 19.85 2.12
N TYR A 182 4.75 19.69 1.64
CA TYR A 182 5.75 18.83 2.29
C TYR A 182 6.15 19.38 3.66
N LEU A 183 6.36 20.69 3.77
CA LEU A 183 6.68 21.35 5.03
C LEU A 183 5.56 21.15 6.06
N PHE A 184 4.30 21.31 5.67
CA PHE A 184 3.15 21.08 6.54
C PHE A 184 3.18 19.67 7.14
N TRP A 185 3.37 18.64 6.33
CA TRP A 185 3.36 17.26 6.79
C TRP A 185 4.60 16.88 7.61
N SER A 186 5.68 17.66 7.58
CA SER A 186 6.82 17.44 8.47
C SER A 186 6.48 17.65 9.95
N LEU A 187 5.54 18.56 10.26
CA LEU A 187 5.09 18.82 11.64
C LEU A 187 4.34 17.62 12.27
N PRO A 188 3.30 17.03 11.64
CA PRO A 188 2.68 15.81 12.13
C PRO A 188 3.67 14.64 12.28
N LEU A 189 4.68 14.51 11.39
CA LEU A 189 5.73 13.49 11.54
C LEU A 189 6.55 13.69 12.83
N LEU A 190 6.93 14.92 13.14
CA LEU A 190 7.62 15.26 14.42
C LEU A 190 6.76 14.89 15.62
N LEU A 191 5.45 15.20 15.58
CA LEU A 191 4.51 14.79 16.64
C LEU A 191 4.40 13.25 16.71
N GLY A 192 4.45 12.58 15.58
CA GLY A 192 4.51 11.11 15.50
C GLY A 192 5.75 10.56 16.21
N ILE A 193 6.93 11.14 15.97
CA ILE A 193 8.19 10.77 16.64
C ILE A 193 8.04 10.92 18.15
N VAL A 194 7.59 12.10 18.61
CA VAL A 194 7.37 12.38 20.04
C VAL A 194 6.42 11.34 20.63
N SER A 195 5.31 11.06 19.96
CA SER A 195 4.32 10.06 20.43
C SER A 195 4.93 8.67 20.59
N VAL A 196 5.81 8.24 19.67
CA VAL A 196 6.52 6.95 19.76
C VAL A 196 7.51 6.92 20.91
N LEU A 197 8.15 8.05 21.25
CA LEU A 197 9.06 8.13 22.38
C LEU A 197 8.37 7.92 23.75
N PHE A 198 7.07 8.18 23.83
CA PHE A 198 6.26 7.88 25.03
C PHE A 198 5.68 6.46 25.03
N LEU A 199 5.82 5.68 23.95
CA LEU A 199 5.42 4.27 23.98
C LEU A 199 6.31 3.50 24.95
N ARG A 200 5.70 2.72 25.82
CA ARG A 200 6.44 1.72 26.58
C ARG A 200 6.96 0.67 25.61
N SER A 201 8.21 0.25 25.78
CA SER A 201 8.75 -0.88 25.00
C SER A 201 7.80 -2.06 25.18
N ALA A 202 7.41 -2.70 24.08
CA ALA A 202 6.69 -3.95 24.17
C ALA A 202 7.53 -4.93 25.01
N PRO A 203 6.92 -5.78 25.84
CA PRO A 203 7.65 -6.78 26.57
C PRO A 203 8.58 -7.52 25.61
N LYS A 204 9.82 -7.72 26.02
CA LYS A 204 10.70 -8.68 25.34
C LYS A 204 10.11 -10.05 25.69
N ASP A 205 9.18 -10.52 24.89
CA ASP A 205 8.84 -11.93 24.96
C ASP A 205 10.08 -12.66 24.44
N ASP A 206 10.64 -13.54 25.28
CA ASP A 206 11.57 -14.60 24.87
C ASP A 206 10.87 -15.63 23.94
N VAL A 207 9.66 -15.36 23.53
CA VAL A 207 9.04 -16.04 22.41
C VAL A 207 9.64 -15.44 21.15
N GLY A 208 10.89 -15.83 20.88
CA GLY A 208 11.37 -15.85 19.53
C GLY A 208 10.26 -16.51 18.71
N VAL A 209 9.54 -15.74 17.91
CA VAL A 209 8.99 -16.32 16.71
C VAL A 209 10.24 -16.70 15.94
N ASP A 210 10.72 -17.91 16.20
CA ASP A 210 11.73 -18.58 15.40
C ASP A 210 11.17 -18.75 13.99
N VAL A 211 11.12 -17.64 13.25
CA VAL A 211 10.83 -17.65 11.81
C VAL A 211 11.96 -18.39 11.08
N ALA A 212 13.11 -18.57 11.75
CA ALA A 212 14.29 -19.20 11.17
C ALA A 212 14.62 -20.60 11.71
N ALA A 213 14.17 -20.98 12.91
CA ALA A 213 14.64 -22.24 13.52
C ALA A 213 13.91 -23.50 13.03
N ASP A 214 12.67 -23.36 12.52
CA ASP A 214 11.87 -24.46 11.94
C ASP A 214 11.53 -24.21 10.46
N ALA A 215 12.43 -23.61 9.69
CA ALA A 215 12.29 -23.63 8.24
C ALA A 215 12.37 -25.11 7.80
N PRO A 216 11.25 -25.71 7.35
CA PRO A 216 11.31 -27.09 6.92
C PRO A 216 12.32 -27.19 5.77
N LYS A 217 13.10 -28.26 5.77
CA LYS A 217 14.07 -28.61 4.70
C LYS A 217 13.45 -28.79 3.31
N SER A 218 12.13 -28.62 3.16
CA SER A 218 11.46 -28.44 1.87
C SER A 218 11.72 -27.02 1.38
N GLY A 219 12.75 -26.88 0.53
CA GLY A 219 13.28 -25.61 0.08
C GLY A 219 12.28 -24.72 -0.64
N PHE A 220 12.67 -23.48 -0.91
CA PHE A 220 12.00 -22.46 -1.72
C PHE A 220 11.27 -23.02 -2.97
N ALA A 221 11.85 -24.06 -3.60
CA ALA A 221 11.26 -24.75 -4.75
C ALA A 221 9.89 -25.39 -4.45
N ALA A 222 9.63 -25.84 -3.23
CA ALA A 222 8.35 -26.44 -2.86
C ALA A 222 7.18 -25.44 -2.79
N LEU A 223 7.48 -24.14 -2.65
CA LEU A 223 6.50 -23.04 -2.73
C LEU A 223 6.11 -22.72 -4.18
N LEU A 224 7.00 -22.91 -5.13
CA LEU A 224 6.83 -22.50 -6.52
C LEU A 224 6.02 -23.53 -7.32
N THR A 225 4.80 -23.83 -6.86
CA THR A 225 3.85 -24.58 -7.67
C THR A 225 3.42 -23.77 -8.89
N SER A 226 2.97 -24.45 -9.97
CA SER A 226 2.47 -23.78 -11.16
C SER A 226 1.37 -22.74 -10.85
N SER A 227 0.46 -23.07 -9.92
CA SER A 227 -0.59 -22.12 -9.49
C SER A 227 -0.05 -20.94 -8.71
N MET A 228 0.98 -21.13 -7.87
CA MET A 228 1.65 -20.06 -7.17
C MET A 228 2.37 -19.12 -8.16
N ILE A 229 3.15 -19.68 -9.09
CA ILE A 229 3.84 -18.90 -10.12
C ILE A 229 2.83 -18.09 -10.94
N MET A 230 1.75 -18.71 -11.41
CA MET A 230 0.69 -18.00 -12.16
C MET A 230 0.01 -16.92 -11.34
N PHE A 231 -0.15 -17.12 -10.04
CA PHE A 231 -0.70 -16.10 -9.14
C PHE A 231 0.27 -14.93 -8.95
N LEU A 232 1.57 -15.18 -8.81
CA LEU A 232 2.59 -14.12 -8.75
C LEU A 232 2.69 -13.34 -10.08
N VAL A 233 2.58 -14.01 -11.22
CA VAL A 233 2.50 -13.36 -12.54
C VAL A 233 1.23 -12.50 -12.65
N TYR A 234 0.08 -13.01 -12.18
CA TYR A 234 -1.15 -12.21 -12.08
C TYR A 234 -0.94 -10.94 -11.26
N ILE A 235 -0.31 -11.06 -10.07
CA ILE A 235 0.00 -9.90 -9.22
C ILE A 235 0.95 -8.93 -9.93
N ALA A 236 1.99 -9.42 -10.59
CA ALA A 236 2.95 -8.59 -11.34
C ALA A 236 2.25 -7.78 -12.45
N VAL A 237 1.48 -8.44 -13.31
CA VAL A 237 0.78 -7.79 -14.43
C VAL A 237 -0.26 -6.78 -13.94
N ARG A 238 -1.03 -7.14 -12.91
CA ARG A 238 -1.98 -6.21 -12.28
C ARG A 238 -1.28 -5.01 -11.65
N SER A 239 -0.15 -5.23 -10.96
CA SER A 239 0.63 -4.16 -10.34
C SER A 239 1.25 -3.24 -11.40
N MET A 240 1.68 -3.78 -12.55
CA MET A 240 2.17 -3.01 -13.69
C MET A 240 1.09 -2.03 -14.18
N ALA A 241 -0.10 -2.55 -14.49
CA ALA A 241 -1.24 -1.73 -14.92
C ALA A 241 -1.57 -0.61 -13.92
N ASN A 242 -1.60 -0.99 -12.64
CA ASN A 242 -1.92 -0.06 -11.56
C ASN A 242 -0.86 1.04 -11.40
N ALA A 243 0.44 0.68 -11.41
CA ALA A 243 1.53 1.64 -11.26
C ALA A 243 1.63 2.59 -12.47
N MET A 244 1.48 2.08 -13.71
CA MET A 244 1.41 2.92 -14.91
C MET A 244 0.29 3.95 -14.79
N SER A 245 -0.93 3.50 -14.52
CA SER A 245 -2.10 4.37 -14.38
C SER A 245 -1.95 5.40 -13.25
N GLN A 246 -1.56 4.94 -12.05
CA GLN A 246 -1.49 5.83 -10.88
C GLN A 246 -0.41 6.89 -10.99
N SER A 247 0.70 6.62 -11.66
CA SER A 247 1.80 7.58 -11.80
C SER A 247 1.40 8.79 -12.65
N PHE A 248 0.59 8.59 -13.68
CA PHE A 248 0.23 9.65 -14.64
C PHE A 248 -1.24 10.11 -14.55
N MET A 249 -2.01 9.58 -13.58
CA MET A 249 -3.43 9.93 -13.45
C MET A 249 -3.65 11.43 -13.21
N ALA A 250 -2.83 12.08 -12.39
CA ALA A 250 -2.97 13.51 -12.13
C ALA A 250 -2.74 14.34 -13.40
N LEU A 251 -1.72 13.98 -14.19
CA LEU A 251 -1.41 14.65 -15.44
C LEU A 251 -2.56 14.48 -16.46
N TYR A 252 -3.07 13.24 -16.61
CA TYR A 252 -4.21 12.94 -17.47
C TYR A 252 -5.47 13.73 -17.08
N LEU A 253 -5.75 13.86 -15.79
CA LEU A 253 -6.91 14.60 -15.31
C LEU A 253 -6.80 16.09 -15.61
N VAL A 254 -5.61 16.67 -15.50
CA VAL A 254 -5.39 18.09 -15.79
C VAL A 254 -5.32 18.34 -17.30
N ASP A 255 -4.43 17.64 -18.00
CA ASP A 255 -4.08 17.97 -19.39
C ASP A 255 -5.11 17.45 -20.40
N ASP A 256 -5.59 16.20 -20.25
CA ASP A 256 -6.52 15.58 -21.21
C ASP A 256 -8.00 15.81 -20.82
N ARG A 257 -8.29 15.85 -19.51
CA ARG A 257 -9.67 15.98 -19.00
C ARG A 257 -10.07 17.41 -18.58
N GLY A 258 -9.10 18.31 -18.43
CA GLY A 258 -9.34 19.71 -18.05
C GLY A 258 -9.83 19.91 -16.61
N PHE A 259 -9.56 18.94 -15.71
CA PHE A 259 -9.85 19.14 -14.27
C PHE A 259 -8.86 20.15 -13.68
N SER A 260 -9.35 20.99 -12.77
CA SER A 260 -8.46 21.85 -11.96
C SER A 260 -7.56 21.00 -11.05
N GLY A 261 -6.40 21.52 -10.65
CA GLY A 261 -5.48 20.85 -9.72
C GLY A 261 -6.17 20.40 -8.42
N PRO A 262 -6.96 21.27 -7.73
CA PRO A 262 -7.73 20.87 -6.56
C PRO A 262 -8.76 19.76 -6.83
N ALA A 263 -9.49 19.80 -7.94
CA ALA A 263 -10.46 18.76 -8.32
C ALA A 263 -9.74 17.42 -8.59
N THR A 264 -8.61 17.46 -9.28
CA THR A 264 -7.75 16.31 -9.55
C THR A 264 -7.28 15.64 -8.25
N SER A 265 -6.73 16.43 -7.34
CA SER A 265 -6.23 15.95 -6.05
C SER A 265 -7.34 15.36 -5.19
N THR A 266 -8.51 16.02 -5.16
CA THR A 266 -9.71 15.50 -4.47
C THR A 266 -10.11 14.15 -5.05
N LEU A 267 -10.21 14.03 -6.37
CA LEU A 267 -10.69 12.82 -7.04
C LEU A 267 -9.75 11.64 -6.81
N ILE A 268 -8.43 11.85 -6.86
CA ILE A 268 -7.42 10.82 -6.57
C ILE A 268 -7.54 10.35 -5.11
N GLY A 269 -7.70 11.28 -4.17
CA GLY A 269 -7.87 10.95 -2.75
C GLY A 269 -9.20 10.22 -2.47
N LEU A 270 -10.31 10.69 -3.05
CA LEU A 270 -11.62 10.07 -2.91
C LEU A 270 -11.65 8.65 -3.50
N ASN A 271 -10.97 8.40 -4.61
CA ASN A 271 -10.86 7.06 -5.19
C ASN A 271 -10.29 6.05 -4.18
N THR A 272 -9.29 6.45 -3.38
CA THR A 272 -8.75 5.61 -2.31
C THR A 272 -9.68 5.55 -1.10
N LEU A 273 -10.31 6.66 -0.73
CA LEU A 273 -11.17 6.76 0.46
C LEU A 273 -12.40 5.87 0.34
N VAL A 274 -13.09 5.87 -0.82
CA VAL A 274 -14.24 4.98 -1.07
C VAL A 274 -13.83 3.51 -1.03
N GLY A 275 -12.57 3.22 -1.34
CA GLY A 275 -12.00 1.87 -1.26
C GLY A 275 -11.98 1.30 0.16
N ILE A 276 -11.88 2.14 1.21
CA ILE A 276 -11.89 1.66 2.61
C ILE A 276 -13.19 0.89 2.91
N ALA A 277 -14.33 1.45 2.51
CA ALA A 277 -15.63 0.76 2.65
C ALA A 277 -15.66 -0.54 1.83
N GLY A 278 -15.10 -0.53 0.61
CA GLY A 278 -14.96 -1.72 -0.23
C GLY A 278 -14.14 -2.83 0.43
N ALA A 279 -13.00 -2.50 1.06
CA ALA A 279 -12.14 -3.46 1.73
C ALA A 279 -12.86 -4.21 2.87
N ILE A 280 -13.66 -3.49 3.68
CA ILE A 280 -14.43 -4.06 4.78
C ILE A 280 -15.49 -5.04 4.25
N LEU A 281 -16.26 -4.62 3.26
CA LEU A 281 -17.33 -5.45 2.67
C LEU A 281 -16.79 -6.64 1.88
N GLY A 282 -15.64 -6.48 1.21
CA GLY A 282 -15.07 -7.49 0.33
C GLY A 282 -14.74 -8.81 1.01
N GLY A 283 -14.28 -8.76 2.26
CA GLY A 283 -14.00 -9.97 3.04
C GLY A 283 -15.26 -10.81 3.28
N PHE A 284 -16.38 -10.16 3.61
CA PHE A 284 -17.65 -10.84 3.84
C PHE A 284 -18.17 -11.56 2.58
N PHE A 285 -18.13 -10.88 1.44
CA PHE A 285 -18.60 -11.47 0.18
C PHE A 285 -17.66 -12.55 -0.36
N ALA A 286 -16.35 -12.42 -0.17
CA ALA A 286 -15.39 -13.43 -0.58
C ALA A 286 -15.65 -14.80 0.07
N VAL A 287 -15.94 -14.81 1.38
CA VAL A 287 -16.28 -16.04 2.10
C VAL A 287 -17.59 -16.65 1.59
N ARG A 288 -18.59 -15.82 1.25
CA ARG A 288 -19.91 -16.28 0.81
C ARG A 288 -19.92 -16.88 -0.59
N TYR A 289 -19.17 -16.30 -1.54
CA TYR A 289 -19.22 -16.66 -2.97
C TYR A 289 -18.00 -17.45 -3.43
N GLY A 290 -17.02 -17.67 -2.57
CA GLY A 290 -15.74 -18.28 -2.87
C GLY A 290 -14.73 -17.27 -3.44
N GLU A 291 -13.54 -17.28 -2.92
CA GLU A 291 -12.52 -16.22 -3.09
C GLU A 291 -12.17 -15.96 -4.56
N LYS A 292 -11.91 -17.01 -5.34
CA LYS A 292 -11.51 -16.84 -6.74
C LYS A 292 -12.67 -16.38 -7.62
N ARG A 293 -13.89 -16.91 -7.40
CA ARG A 293 -15.08 -16.53 -8.18
C ARG A 293 -15.45 -15.08 -7.88
N TRP A 294 -15.44 -14.71 -6.58
CA TRP A 294 -15.67 -13.34 -6.15
C TRP A 294 -14.64 -12.38 -6.75
N LEU A 295 -13.35 -12.71 -6.64
CA LEU A 295 -12.27 -11.87 -7.15
C LEU A 295 -12.38 -11.66 -8.66
N LEU A 296 -12.65 -12.69 -9.44
CA LEU A 296 -12.85 -12.57 -10.88
C LEU A 296 -14.06 -11.69 -11.22
N ALA A 297 -15.21 -11.89 -10.57
CA ALA A 297 -16.41 -11.11 -10.85
C ALA A 297 -16.21 -9.62 -10.53
N ILE A 298 -15.68 -9.34 -9.34
CA ILE A 298 -15.58 -7.94 -8.88
C ILE A 298 -14.48 -7.16 -9.63
N LEU A 299 -13.34 -7.81 -9.93
CA LEU A 299 -12.29 -7.17 -10.72
C LEU A 299 -12.69 -7.02 -12.20
N SER A 300 -13.46 -7.95 -12.77
CA SER A 300 -14.02 -7.78 -14.12
C SER A 300 -14.89 -6.53 -14.18
N LEU A 301 -15.80 -6.36 -13.23
CA LEU A 301 -16.64 -5.17 -13.15
C LEU A 301 -15.82 -3.90 -12.92
N SER A 302 -14.82 -3.98 -12.02
CA SER A 302 -13.90 -2.87 -11.74
C SER A 302 -13.15 -2.41 -13.00
N TYR A 303 -12.61 -3.34 -13.77
CA TYR A 303 -11.84 -3.00 -14.98
C TYR A 303 -12.71 -2.55 -16.14
N VAL A 304 -13.96 -3.01 -16.21
CA VAL A 304 -14.96 -2.43 -17.11
C VAL A 304 -15.26 -0.97 -16.72
N CYS A 305 -15.47 -0.68 -15.45
CA CYS A 305 -15.64 0.70 -14.98
C CYS A 305 -14.42 1.56 -15.32
N TYR A 306 -13.21 1.05 -15.12
CA TYR A 306 -11.98 1.75 -15.48
C TYR A 306 -11.89 2.02 -16.99
N ALA A 307 -12.11 0.99 -17.83
CA ALA A 307 -12.08 1.15 -19.28
C ALA A 307 -13.11 2.19 -19.78
N LEU A 308 -14.34 2.09 -19.29
CA LEU A 308 -15.40 3.06 -19.62
C LEU A 308 -15.08 4.46 -19.13
N ALA A 309 -14.44 4.60 -17.94
CA ALA A 309 -14.00 5.90 -17.47
C ALA A 309 -13.02 6.58 -18.44
N ILE A 310 -12.06 5.80 -18.99
CA ILE A 310 -11.10 6.35 -19.94
C ILE A 310 -11.74 6.64 -21.31
N LEU A 311 -12.66 5.79 -21.77
CA LEU A 311 -13.26 5.89 -23.10
C LEU A 311 -14.36 6.97 -23.19
N ILE A 312 -15.11 7.23 -22.12
CA ILE A 312 -16.25 8.16 -22.14
C ILE A 312 -15.74 9.60 -21.96
N PRO A 313 -16.03 10.53 -22.89
CA PRO A 313 -15.55 11.91 -22.78
C PRO A 313 -16.21 12.72 -21.64
N ASN A 314 -17.41 12.33 -21.20
CA ASN A 314 -18.16 13.06 -20.18
C ASN A 314 -17.49 12.96 -18.81
N ASN A 315 -17.11 14.12 -18.22
CA ASN A 315 -16.40 14.18 -16.94
C ASN A 315 -17.25 13.72 -15.75
N THR A 316 -18.57 13.90 -15.76
CA THR A 316 -19.44 13.38 -14.68
C THR A 316 -19.48 11.87 -14.70
N ALA A 317 -19.62 11.26 -15.89
CA ALA A 317 -19.54 9.81 -16.04
C ALA A 317 -18.16 9.27 -15.67
N PHE A 318 -17.09 9.98 -16.06
CA PHE A 318 -15.74 9.64 -15.64
C PHE A 318 -15.60 9.56 -14.13
N VAL A 319 -16.02 10.60 -13.39
CA VAL A 319 -15.95 10.65 -11.93
C VAL A 319 -16.68 9.46 -11.30
N ALA A 320 -17.93 9.20 -11.73
CA ALA A 320 -18.72 8.09 -11.20
C ALA A 320 -18.05 6.73 -11.45
N LEU A 321 -17.56 6.49 -12.67
CA LEU A 321 -16.89 5.25 -13.06
C LEU A 321 -15.53 5.07 -12.37
N TYR A 322 -14.75 6.15 -12.25
CA TYR A 322 -13.45 6.11 -11.58
C TYR A 322 -13.56 5.84 -10.08
N LEU A 323 -14.55 6.43 -9.40
CA LEU A 323 -14.82 6.12 -7.99
C LEU A 323 -15.36 4.69 -7.83
N SER A 324 -16.22 4.23 -8.76
CA SER A 324 -16.67 2.84 -8.78
C SER A 324 -15.52 1.86 -8.98
N TYR A 325 -14.58 2.16 -9.88
CA TYR A 325 -13.36 1.39 -10.07
C TYR A 325 -12.57 1.28 -8.76
N GLY A 326 -12.36 2.38 -8.04
CA GLY A 326 -11.67 2.38 -6.74
C GLY A 326 -12.37 1.49 -5.73
N PHE A 327 -13.67 1.70 -5.51
CA PHE A 327 -14.48 0.91 -4.58
C PHE A 327 -14.43 -0.59 -4.89
N LEU A 328 -14.69 -0.97 -6.16
CA LEU A 328 -14.71 -2.36 -6.61
C LEU A 328 -13.33 -3.03 -6.51
N THR A 329 -12.26 -2.30 -6.81
CA THR A 329 -10.89 -2.83 -6.69
C THR A 329 -10.57 -3.25 -5.25
N PHE A 330 -10.98 -2.45 -4.27
CA PHE A 330 -10.75 -2.76 -2.86
C PHE A 330 -11.65 -3.89 -2.34
N LEU A 331 -12.86 -4.09 -2.91
CA LEU A 331 -13.69 -5.27 -2.64
C LEU A 331 -12.97 -6.60 -2.93
N GLY A 332 -12.00 -6.61 -3.87
CA GLY A 332 -11.19 -7.77 -4.21
C GLY A 332 -9.99 -8.02 -3.27
N MET A 333 -9.65 -7.08 -2.38
CA MET A 333 -8.39 -7.12 -1.63
C MET A 333 -8.30 -8.31 -0.68
N ALA A 334 -9.36 -8.57 0.09
CA ALA A 334 -9.42 -9.69 1.03
C ALA A 334 -9.34 -11.05 0.30
N ALA A 335 -10.04 -11.19 -0.83
CA ALA A 335 -10.00 -12.41 -1.64
C ALA A 335 -8.60 -12.66 -2.22
N THR A 336 -7.88 -11.61 -2.62
CA THR A 336 -6.50 -11.72 -3.12
C THR A 336 -5.57 -12.26 -2.03
N ALA A 337 -5.65 -11.72 -0.80
CA ALA A 337 -4.87 -12.21 0.34
C ALA A 337 -5.24 -13.65 0.74
N ALA A 338 -6.53 -14.00 0.68
CA ALA A 338 -7.01 -15.34 0.98
C ALA A 338 -6.49 -16.37 -0.04
N ILE A 339 -6.53 -16.07 -1.34
CA ILE A 339 -5.96 -16.94 -2.38
C ILE A 339 -4.47 -17.16 -2.15
N MET A 340 -3.71 -16.12 -1.79
CA MET A 340 -2.29 -16.26 -1.44
C MET A 340 -2.09 -17.21 -0.27
N ALA A 341 -2.89 -17.07 0.79
CA ALA A 341 -2.84 -17.96 1.94
C ALA A 341 -3.19 -19.42 1.59
N MET A 342 -4.16 -19.65 0.68
CA MET A 342 -4.55 -20.98 0.21
C MET A 342 -3.47 -21.65 -0.66
N LEU A 343 -2.73 -20.88 -1.43
CA LEU A 343 -1.62 -21.38 -2.25
C LEU A 343 -0.34 -21.63 -1.42
N SER A 344 -0.31 -21.16 -0.18
CA SER A 344 0.87 -21.23 0.69
C SER A 344 0.78 -22.43 1.63
N PRO A 345 1.80 -23.31 1.70
CA PRO A 345 1.87 -24.36 2.72
C PRO A 345 1.89 -23.75 4.13
N GLY A 346 1.18 -24.37 5.07
CA GLY A 346 0.97 -23.82 6.42
C GLY A 346 2.25 -23.43 7.19
N LYS A 347 3.34 -24.18 6.96
CA LYS A 347 4.66 -23.94 7.58
C LYS A 347 5.52 -22.85 6.91
N GLN A 348 5.12 -22.33 5.73
CA GLN A 348 5.92 -21.38 4.93
C GLN A 348 5.15 -20.10 4.59
N ARG A 349 4.08 -19.78 5.35
CA ARG A 349 3.24 -18.61 5.08
C ARG A 349 4.01 -17.29 5.07
N GLY A 350 4.96 -17.10 5.96
CA GLY A 350 5.78 -15.87 6.01
C GLY A 350 6.56 -15.63 4.72
N LEU A 351 7.26 -16.65 4.23
CA LEU A 351 8.01 -16.59 2.97
C LEU A 351 7.07 -16.38 1.77
N ALA A 352 5.91 -17.05 1.78
CA ALA A 352 4.92 -16.90 0.73
C ALA A 352 4.36 -15.47 0.64
N PHE A 353 4.08 -14.82 1.78
CA PHE A 353 3.67 -13.42 1.79
C PHE A 353 4.80 -12.47 1.39
N ALA A 354 6.06 -12.76 1.72
CA ALA A 354 7.19 -12.00 1.18
C ALA A 354 7.25 -12.08 -0.36
N LEU A 355 7.05 -13.27 -0.92
CA LEU A 355 6.94 -13.47 -2.37
C LEU A 355 5.75 -12.75 -3.00
N PHE A 356 4.65 -12.60 -2.27
CA PHE A 356 3.46 -11.88 -2.73
C PHE A 356 3.73 -10.39 -2.98
N PHE A 357 4.54 -9.74 -2.13
CA PHE A 357 4.85 -8.32 -2.28
C PHE A 357 5.99 -8.04 -3.28
N LEU A 358 6.86 -9.02 -3.52
CA LEU A 358 8.04 -8.85 -4.37
C LEU A 358 7.71 -8.40 -5.81
N PRO A 359 6.76 -9.03 -6.54
CA PRO A 359 6.42 -8.59 -7.89
C PRO A 359 5.94 -7.14 -7.96
N GLY A 360 5.11 -6.72 -6.98
CA GLY A 360 4.61 -5.36 -6.91
C GLY A 360 5.72 -4.32 -6.72
N SER A 361 6.70 -4.61 -5.87
CA SER A 361 7.83 -3.71 -5.62
C SER A 361 8.76 -3.57 -6.83
N LEU A 362 9.10 -4.69 -7.48
CA LEU A 362 9.96 -4.68 -8.68
C LEU A 362 9.28 -3.95 -9.85
N VAL A 363 8.01 -4.28 -10.09
CA VAL A 363 7.22 -3.66 -11.17
C VAL A 363 6.95 -2.19 -10.88
N GLY A 364 6.76 -1.81 -9.62
CA GLY A 364 6.60 -0.41 -9.19
C GLY A 364 7.77 0.49 -9.59
N ALA A 365 8.98 -0.06 -9.69
CA ALA A 365 10.16 0.67 -10.15
C ALA A 365 10.23 0.81 -11.70
N VAL A 366 9.68 -0.14 -12.45
CA VAL A 366 9.78 -0.17 -13.92
C VAL A 366 8.55 0.45 -14.60
N ALA A 367 7.37 0.26 -14.01
CA ALA A 367 6.11 0.65 -14.62
C ALA A 367 6.00 2.15 -14.97
N PRO A 368 6.45 3.11 -14.12
CA PRO A 368 6.39 4.53 -14.47
C PRO A 368 7.25 4.89 -15.69
N LEU A 369 8.41 4.24 -15.85
CA LEU A 369 9.28 4.46 -17.01
C LEU A 369 8.68 3.90 -18.28
N ALA A 370 8.12 2.68 -18.23
CA ALA A 370 7.40 2.09 -19.35
C ALA A 370 6.19 2.95 -19.75
N ALA A 371 5.44 3.45 -18.78
CA ALA A 371 4.31 4.35 -19.02
C ALA A 371 4.77 5.66 -19.69
N ALA A 372 5.85 6.28 -19.19
CA ALA A 372 6.40 7.49 -19.77
C ALA A 372 6.84 7.27 -21.22
N SER A 373 7.54 6.15 -21.52
CA SER A 373 7.94 5.82 -22.89
C SER A 373 6.76 5.67 -23.85
N ILE A 374 5.67 5.04 -23.38
CA ILE A 374 4.43 4.94 -24.16
C ILE A 374 3.81 6.32 -24.36
N GLY A 375 3.74 7.14 -23.29
CA GLY A 375 3.17 8.47 -23.36
C GLY A 375 3.92 9.43 -24.27
N ASP A 376 5.25 9.39 -24.27
CA ASP A 376 6.08 10.23 -25.16
C ASP A 376 5.90 9.90 -26.63
N VAL A 377 5.69 8.62 -26.97
CA VAL A 377 5.57 8.18 -28.38
C VAL A 377 4.13 8.27 -28.90
N PHE A 378 3.15 7.89 -28.08
CA PHE A 378 1.76 7.68 -28.50
C PHE A 378 0.75 8.64 -27.87
N GLY A 379 1.20 9.49 -26.95
CA GLY A 379 0.35 10.40 -26.18
C GLY A 379 -0.12 9.83 -24.84
N LEU A 380 -0.45 10.73 -23.91
CA LEU A 380 -0.68 10.43 -22.49
C LEU A 380 -1.83 9.43 -22.29
N VAL A 381 -2.93 9.57 -23.01
CA VAL A 381 -4.10 8.67 -22.88
C VAL A 381 -3.79 7.21 -23.20
N VAL A 382 -2.79 6.95 -24.08
CA VAL A 382 -2.43 5.57 -24.47
C VAL A 382 -1.84 4.78 -23.30
N ILE A 383 -1.23 5.45 -22.31
CA ILE A 383 -0.81 4.83 -21.04
C ILE A 383 -1.99 4.10 -20.39
N PHE A 384 -3.17 4.73 -20.38
CA PHE A 384 -4.37 4.19 -19.73
C PHE A 384 -5.02 3.06 -20.55
N TYR A 385 -4.92 3.13 -21.89
CA TYR A 385 -5.31 2.00 -22.74
C TYR A 385 -4.40 0.79 -22.52
N ALA A 386 -3.09 0.99 -22.46
CA ALA A 386 -2.13 -0.06 -22.14
C ALA A 386 -2.39 -0.65 -20.75
N ALA A 387 -2.64 0.19 -19.74
CA ALA A 387 -3.00 -0.26 -18.40
C ALA A 387 -4.30 -1.07 -18.40
N THR A 388 -5.31 -0.67 -19.19
CA THR A 388 -6.57 -1.40 -19.35
C THR A 388 -6.33 -2.80 -19.92
N LEU A 389 -5.53 -2.91 -20.97
CA LEU A 389 -5.17 -4.22 -21.56
C LEU A 389 -4.47 -5.13 -20.56
N LEU A 390 -3.52 -4.58 -19.76
CA LEU A 390 -2.83 -5.33 -18.72
C LEU A 390 -3.80 -5.76 -17.58
N PHE A 391 -4.77 -4.93 -17.21
CA PHE A 391 -5.79 -5.30 -16.24
C PHE A 391 -6.60 -6.52 -16.73
N PHE A 392 -7.09 -6.52 -17.97
CA PHE A 392 -7.81 -7.66 -18.53
C PHE A 392 -6.92 -8.89 -18.74
N LEU A 393 -5.66 -8.71 -19.16
CA LEU A 393 -4.68 -9.79 -19.23
C LEU A 393 -4.49 -10.46 -17.86
N SER A 394 -4.40 -9.66 -16.79
CA SER A 394 -4.28 -10.18 -15.43
C SER A 394 -5.48 -11.07 -15.04
N LEU A 395 -6.70 -10.71 -15.45
CA LEU A 395 -7.89 -11.55 -15.23
C LEU A 395 -7.80 -12.88 -15.97
N GLY A 396 -7.31 -12.88 -17.21
CA GLY A 396 -7.07 -14.09 -18.00
C GLY A 396 -6.08 -15.02 -17.27
N ILE A 397 -4.96 -14.48 -16.78
CA ILE A 397 -3.96 -15.23 -16.00
C ILE A 397 -4.60 -15.81 -14.73
N LEU A 398 -5.36 -15.00 -13.97
CA LEU A 398 -6.04 -15.45 -12.77
C LEU A 398 -7.05 -16.57 -13.07
N LYS A 399 -7.85 -16.41 -14.12
CA LYS A 399 -8.91 -17.36 -14.50
C LYS A 399 -8.35 -18.71 -14.91
N PHE A 400 -7.39 -18.72 -15.83
CA PHE A 400 -6.90 -19.93 -16.50
C PHE A 400 -5.63 -20.50 -15.85
N GLY A 401 -4.75 -19.66 -15.30
CA GLY A 401 -3.48 -20.08 -14.73
C GLY A 401 -3.53 -20.52 -13.27
N VAL A 402 -4.41 -19.93 -12.47
CA VAL A 402 -4.47 -20.22 -11.04
C VAL A 402 -5.51 -21.30 -10.75
N ARG A 403 -5.07 -22.45 -10.26
CA ARG A 403 -5.94 -23.54 -9.84
C ARG A 403 -5.94 -23.65 -8.31
N LEU A 404 -7.09 -23.46 -7.68
CA LEU A 404 -7.27 -23.71 -6.25
C LEU A 404 -7.77 -25.14 -6.06
N ARG A 405 -7.25 -25.85 -5.07
CA ARG A 405 -7.80 -27.15 -4.68
C ARG A 405 -9.18 -26.91 -4.05
N PRO A 406 -10.19 -27.73 -4.34
CA PRO A 406 -11.45 -27.65 -3.61
C PRO A 406 -11.16 -27.77 -2.11
N SER A 407 -11.77 -26.92 -1.30
CA SER A 407 -11.81 -27.12 0.15
C SER A 407 -12.57 -28.43 0.41
N THR A 408 -11.85 -29.45 0.86
CA THR A 408 -12.47 -30.68 1.40
C THR A 408 -13.21 -30.35 2.67
#